data_c2c2fc25dc44fcc44494800da6d1f143
#
_entry.id   c2c2fc25dc44fcc44494800da6d1f143
#
_cell.length_a   1.000
_cell.length_b   1.000
_cell.length_c   1.000
_cell.angle_alpha   90.00
_cell.angle_beta   90.00
_cell.angle_gamma   90.00
#
_symmetry.space_group_name_H-M   'P 1'
#
loop_
_entity.id
_entity.type
_entity.pdbx_description
1 polymer ?
#
loop_
_entity_poly.entity_id
_entity_poly.type
_entity_poly.pdbx_seq_one_letter_code
_entity_poly.pdbx_strand_id
1 'polypeptide(L)'
;MTKITSIMIYVIGIYLIIILIIFIFQRSLLYLPSKQKLDTSYYANTGLKKVELKTSDGLFLKSLFKKPSNNEQNTILVFHGNAGHIGHRVEKFRPFLEEGYGLLLVEYRGYGENSGKPTESGFYKDG
;
A
#
# COMPACT_ATOMS: atom_id res chain seq x y z
N MET A 1 -51.42 8.12 2.33
CA MET A 1 -50.22 7.70 1.56
C MET A 1 -50.59 6.46 0.75
N THR A 2 -50.32 6.45 -0.54
CA THR A 2 -50.56 5.27 -1.36
C THR A 2 -49.51 4.20 -1.04
N LYS A 3 -49.85 2.91 -1.23
CA LYS A 3 -48.88 1.80 -1.03
C LYS A 3 -47.60 2.01 -1.83
N ILE A 4 -47.69 2.60 -3.01
CA ILE A 4 -46.54 2.91 -3.89
C ILE A 4 -45.62 3.94 -3.22
N THR A 5 -46.17 5.03 -2.66
CA THR A 5 -45.41 6.06 -1.97
C THR A 5 -44.65 5.48 -0.76
N SER A 6 -45.29 4.59 0.00
CA SER A 6 -44.63 3.92 1.12
C SER A 6 -43.46 3.04 0.67
N ILE A 7 -43.64 2.25 -0.39
CA ILE A 7 -42.57 1.42 -0.96
C ILE A 7 -41.40 2.28 -1.42
N MET A 8 -41.65 3.38 -2.13
CA MET A 8 -40.60 4.30 -2.57
C MET A 8 -39.79 4.89 -1.39
N ILE A 9 -40.47 5.27 -0.31
CA ILE A 9 -39.81 5.81 0.89
C ILE A 9 -38.88 4.74 1.51
N TYR A 10 -39.34 3.49 1.61
CA TYR A 10 -38.50 2.40 2.13
C TYR A 10 -37.28 2.13 1.23
N VAL A 11 -37.46 2.10 -0.09
CA VAL A 11 -36.37 1.89 -1.04
C VAL A 11 -35.32 3.00 -0.92
N ILE A 12 -35.76 4.26 -0.87
CA ILE A 12 -34.87 5.42 -0.68
C ILE A 12 -34.15 5.33 0.68
N GLY A 13 -34.88 4.96 1.73
CA GLY A 13 -34.28 4.80 3.07
C GLY A 13 -33.18 3.74 3.10
N ILE A 14 -33.44 2.57 2.51
CA ILE A 14 -32.45 1.48 2.39
C ILE A 14 -31.24 1.95 1.59
N TYR A 15 -31.44 2.62 0.46
CA TYR A 15 -30.39 3.16 -0.38
C TYR A 15 -29.47 4.12 0.38
N LEU A 16 -30.06 5.08 1.13
CA LEU A 16 -29.31 6.02 1.95
C LEU A 16 -28.51 5.33 3.07
N ILE A 17 -29.08 4.29 3.69
CA ILE A 17 -28.39 3.48 4.70
C ILE A 17 -27.18 2.77 4.08
N ILE A 18 -27.32 2.18 2.91
CA ILE A 18 -26.23 1.51 2.20
C ILE A 18 -25.10 2.49 1.90
N ILE A 19 -25.43 3.68 1.36
CA ILE A 19 -24.45 4.73 1.09
C ILE A 19 -23.72 5.14 2.38
N LEU A 20 -24.45 5.34 3.46
CA LEU A 20 -23.85 5.71 4.75
C LEU A 20 -22.89 4.62 5.25
N ILE A 21 -23.26 3.34 5.14
CA ILE A 21 -22.40 2.22 5.52
C ILE A 21 -21.14 2.21 4.66
N ILE A 22 -21.26 2.33 3.35
CA ILE A 22 -20.11 2.40 2.43
C ILE A 22 -19.21 3.59 2.78
N PHE A 23 -19.79 4.75 3.04
CA PHE A 23 -19.05 5.96 3.43
C PHE A 23 -18.26 5.76 4.73
N ILE A 24 -18.86 5.14 5.73
CA ILE A 24 -18.18 4.86 7.02
C ILE A 24 -17.04 3.87 6.83
N PHE A 25 -17.24 2.82 6.04
CA PHE A 25 -16.29 1.71 5.88
C PHE A 25 -15.40 1.85 4.63
N GLN A 26 -15.52 2.91 3.83
CA GLN A 26 -14.81 3.08 2.56
C GLN A 26 -13.29 2.82 2.65
N ARG A 27 -12.65 3.27 3.71
CA ARG A 27 -11.20 3.06 3.89
C ARG A 27 -10.85 1.60 4.11
N SER A 28 -11.65 0.88 4.90
CA SER A 28 -11.46 -0.56 5.14
C SER A 28 -11.79 -1.40 3.91
N LEU A 29 -12.67 -0.91 3.04
CA LEU A 29 -12.99 -1.56 1.77
C LEU A 29 -11.92 -1.30 0.72
N LEU A 30 -11.29 -0.12 0.74
CA LEU A 30 -10.30 0.30 -0.25
C LEU A 30 -8.91 -0.21 0.11
N TYR A 31 -8.47 -0.05 1.35
CA TYR A 31 -7.12 -0.40 1.79
C TYR A 31 -7.12 -1.75 2.49
N LEU A 32 -6.41 -2.70 1.90
CA LEU A 32 -6.32 -4.09 2.37
C LEU A 32 -4.87 -4.44 2.76
N PRO A 33 -4.30 -3.76 3.78
CA PRO A 33 -2.92 -3.98 4.16
C PRO A 33 -2.72 -5.36 4.77
N SER A 34 -1.71 -6.07 4.31
CA SER A 34 -1.14 -7.17 5.08
C SER A 34 -0.31 -6.59 6.22
N LYS A 35 -0.56 -7.05 7.44
CA LYS A 35 0.24 -6.72 8.64
C LYS A 35 1.38 -7.70 8.88
N GLN A 36 1.63 -8.57 7.93
CA GLN A 36 2.70 -9.54 8.01
C GLN A 36 4.05 -8.81 7.97
N LYS A 37 4.95 -9.22 8.86
CA LYS A 37 6.32 -8.69 8.87
C LYS A 37 7.03 -9.03 7.58
N LEU A 38 7.86 -8.12 7.14
CA LEU A 38 8.72 -8.31 5.99
C LEU A 38 9.85 -9.28 6.34
N ASP A 39 9.59 -10.57 6.12
CA ASP A 39 10.57 -11.63 6.32
C ASP A 39 11.65 -11.62 5.24
N THR A 40 12.87 -12.05 5.60
CA THR A 40 14.00 -12.12 4.67
C THR A 40 13.78 -13.09 3.52
N SER A 41 12.90 -14.08 3.67
CA SER A 41 12.55 -15.04 2.61
C SER A 41 11.97 -14.35 1.37
N TYR A 42 11.27 -13.23 1.53
CA TYR A 42 10.70 -12.48 0.40
C TYR A 42 11.75 -11.86 -0.53
N TYR A 43 12.95 -11.58 -0.01
CA TYR A 43 13.99 -10.90 -0.78
C TYR A 43 15.37 -11.60 -0.70
N ALA A 44 15.38 -12.85 -0.28
CA ALA A 44 16.59 -13.66 -0.29
C ALA A 44 17.23 -13.69 -1.70
N ASN A 45 18.56 -13.64 -1.73
CA ASN A 45 19.37 -13.68 -2.98
C ASN A 45 19.10 -12.56 -3.99
N THR A 46 18.40 -11.49 -3.61
CA THR A 46 18.14 -10.34 -4.49
C THR A 46 19.12 -9.19 -4.29
N GLY A 47 19.82 -9.17 -3.17
CA GLY A 47 20.65 -8.04 -2.73
C GLY A 47 19.88 -6.88 -2.12
N LEU A 48 18.54 -6.98 -2.04
CA LEU A 48 17.71 -6.01 -1.34
C LEU A 48 17.99 -6.03 0.17
N LYS A 49 17.94 -4.87 0.79
CA LYS A 49 18.10 -4.68 2.24
C LYS A 49 16.96 -3.83 2.78
N LYS A 50 16.54 -4.10 4.01
CA LYS A 50 15.63 -3.20 4.72
C LYS A 50 16.32 -1.86 4.94
N VAL A 51 15.57 -0.79 4.66
CA VAL A 51 15.94 0.60 4.95
C VAL A 51 14.78 1.29 5.64
N GLU A 52 15.06 2.34 6.37
CA GLU A 52 14.05 3.19 6.98
C GLU A 52 14.02 4.54 6.26
N LEU A 53 12.84 4.91 5.78
CA LEU A 53 12.57 6.20 5.15
C LEU A 53 11.80 7.06 6.13
N LYS A 54 12.32 8.24 6.44
CA LYS A 54 11.65 9.18 7.34
C LYS A 54 10.69 10.05 6.54
N THR A 55 9.42 10.02 6.92
CA THR A 55 8.38 10.86 6.32
C THR A 55 8.42 12.30 6.85
N SER A 56 7.78 13.22 6.15
CA SER A 56 7.67 14.63 6.56
C SER A 56 6.96 14.83 7.90
N ASP A 57 6.10 13.93 8.30
CA ASP A 57 5.39 13.95 9.60
C ASP A 57 6.02 13.03 10.66
N GLY A 58 7.26 12.56 10.43
CA GLY A 58 8.10 11.94 11.44
C GLY A 58 7.92 10.42 11.61
N LEU A 59 7.18 9.73 10.73
CA LEU A 59 7.17 8.28 10.71
C LEU A 59 8.44 7.73 10.07
N PHE A 60 8.78 6.49 10.45
CA PHE A 60 9.83 5.72 9.79
C PHE A 60 9.20 4.54 9.08
N LEU A 61 9.32 4.53 7.75
CA LEU A 61 8.76 3.49 6.88
C LEU A 61 9.84 2.48 6.54
N LYS A 62 9.65 1.26 6.98
CA LYS A 62 10.52 0.13 6.61
C LYS A 62 10.23 -0.26 5.17
N SER A 63 11.21 -0.09 4.33
CA SER A 63 11.16 -0.28 2.89
C SER A 63 12.29 -1.21 2.44
N LEU A 64 12.35 -1.58 1.18
CA LEU A 64 13.45 -2.38 0.62
C LEU A 64 14.23 -1.58 -0.41
N PHE A 65 15.55 -1.61 -0.29
CA PHE A 65 16.45 -0.92 -1.20
C PHE A 65 17.63 -1.78 -1.64
N LYS A 66 17.98 -1.67 -2.92
CA LYS A 66 19.26 -2.10 -3.50
C LYS A 66 19.75 -0.99 -4.42
N LYS A 67 20.99 -0.56 -4.26
CA LYS A 67 21.62 0.35 -5.22
C LYS A 67 21.90 -0.35 -6.54
N PRO A 68 22.01 0.38 -7.66
CA PRO A 68 22.38 -0.22 -8.95
C PRO A 68 23.78 -0.83 -8.89
N SER A 69 24.03 -1.80 -9.77
CA SER A 69 25.29 -2.53 -9.82
C SER A 69 26.47 -1.68 -10.32
N ASN A 70 26.17 -0.65 -11.11
CA ASN A 70 27.14 0.32 -11.64
C ASN A 70 26.48 1.70 -11.81
N ASN A 71 27.26 2.69 -12.20
CA ASN A 71 26.80 4.08 -12.36
C ASN A 71 25.98 4.31 -13.66
N GLU A 72 25.92 3.36 -14.57
CA GLU A 72 25.14 3.46 -15.81
C GLU A 72 23.69 3.01 -15.61
N GLN A 73 23.41 2.22 -14.58
CA GLN A 73 22.08 1.73 -14.26
C GLN A 73 21.33 2.69 -13.34
N ASN A 74 20.06 2.86 -13.59
CA ASN A 74 19.15 3.68 -12.78
C ASN A 74 18.57 2.88 -11.60
N THR A 75 18.00 3.61 -10.65
CA THR A 75 17.19 3.03 -9.58
C THR A 75 15.70 3.15 -9.93
N ILE A 76 14.99 2.04 -9.89
CA ILE A 76 13.54 2.00 -10.08
C ILE A 76 12.88 2.27 -8.73
N LEU A 77 12.08 3.32 -8.67
CA LEU A 77 11.25 3.65 -7.51
C LEU A 77 9.86 3.04 -7.69
N VAL A 78 9.41 2.29 -6.69
CA VAL A 78 8.14 1.56 -6.75
C VAL A 78 7.28 1.89 -5.55
N PHE A 79 6.08 2.35 -5.83
CA PHE A 79 4.96 2.44 -4.90
C PHE A 79 3.97 1.33 -5.22
N HIS A 80 3.59 0.53 -4.23
CA HIS A 80 2.69 -0.61 -4.44
C HIS A 80 1.22 -0.19 -4.41
N GLY A 81 0.33 -1.10 -4.81
CA GLY A 81 -1.11 -0.87 -4.79
C GLY A 81 -1.72 -1.01 -3.38
N ASN A 82 -3.04 -0.99 -3.32
CA ASN A 82 -3.85 -0.92 -2.10
C ASN A 82 -3.95 -2.21 -1.28
N ALA A 83 -3.34 -3.31 -1.70
CA ALA A 83 -3.41 -4.60 -1.00
C ALA A 83 -2.04 -5.23 -0.78
N GLY A 84 -1.90 -6.04 0.27
CA GLY A 84 -0.69 -6.80 0.58
C GLY A 84 0.40 -5.98 1.29
N HIS A 85 1.66 -6.21 0.93
CA HIS A 85 2.86 -5.48 1.35
C HIS A 85 3.97 -5.64 0.31
N ILE A 86 5.06 -4.86 0.43
CA ILE A 86 6.15 -4.83 -0.57
C ILE A 86 6.84 -6.18 -0.80
N GLY A 87 6.93 -7.05 0.20
CA GLY A 87 7.51 -8.38 0.03
C GLY A 87 6.85 -9.18 -1.10
N HIS A 88 5.53 -9.06 -1.26
CA HIS A 88 4.79 -9.71 -2.35
C HIS A 88 5.12 -9.15 -3.74
N ARG A 89 5.88 -8.07 -3.83
CA ARG A 89 6.22 -7.40 -5.10
C ARG A 89 7.63 -7.74 -5.58
N VAL A 90 8.49 -8.26 -4.71
CA VAL A 90 9.92 -8.50 -5.00
C VAL A 90 10.11 -9.35 -6.26
N GLU A 91 9.38 -10.47 -6.37
CA GLU A 91 9.50 -11.38 -7.53
C GLU A 91 9.20 -10.69 -8.87
N LYS A 92 8.24 -9.76 -8.89
CA LYS A 92 7.92 -9.00 -10.10
C LYS A 92 9.10 -8.17 -10.62
N PHE A 93 9.98 -7.71 -9.71
CA PHE A 93 11.11 -6.86 -10.06
C PHE A 93 12.44 -7.62 -10.09
N ARG A 94 12.44 -8.94 -9.84
CA ARG A 94 13.64 -9.79 -9.91
C ARG A 94 14.40 -9.64 -11.24
N PRO A 95 13.78 -9.66 -12.43
CA PRO A 95 14.51 -9.50 -13.69
C PRO A 95 15.32 -8.20 -13.77
N PHE A 96 14.76 -7.08 -13.29
CA PHE A 96 15.48 -5.81 -13.27
C PHE A 96 16.68 -5.82 -12.29
N LEU A 97 16.53 -6.51 -11.15
CA LEU A 97 17.62 -6.68 -10.20
C LEU A 97 18.76 -7.53 -10.76
N GLU A 98 18.45 -8.54 -11.57
CA GLU A 98 19.40 -9.41 -12.28
C GLU A 98 20.12 -8.66 -13.39
N GLU A 99 19.44 -7.73 -14.08
CA GLU A 99 20.03 -6.82 -15.06
C GLU A 99 20.87 -5.69 -14.43
N GLY A 100 20.92 -5.62 -13.12
CA GLY A 100 21.77 -4.67 -12.39
C GLY A 100 21.12 -3.35 -12.02
N TYR A 101 19.82 -3.17 -12.26
CA TYR A 101 19.10 -1.98 -11.82
C TYR A 101 19.07 -1.88 -10.28
N GLY A 102 19.09 -0.64 -9.78
CA GLY A 102 18.70 -0.36 -8.41
C GLY A 102 17.19 -0.47 -8.23
N LEU A 103 16.75 -0.73 -7.00
CA LEU A 103 15.33 -0.83 -6.69
C LEU A 103 15.05 -0.24 -5.31
N LEU A 104 14.08 0.67 -5.23
CA LEU A 104 13.50 1.13 -3.98
C LEU A 104 12.01 0.78 -3.98
N LEU A 105 11.63 -0.22 -3.18
CA LEU A 105 10.25 -0.58 -2.91
C LEU A 105 9.81 0.14 -1.64
N VAL A 106 8.97 1.15 -1.79
CA VAL A 106 8.44 1.92 -0.66
C VAL A 106 7.24 1.21 -0.06
N GLU A 107 7.30 0.94 1.26
CA GLU A 107 6.15 0.44 2.01
C GLU A 107 5.40 1.60 2.65
N TYR A 108 4.10 1.62 2.52
CA TYR A 108 3.28 2.67 3.10
C TYR A 108 3.02 2.50 4.61
N ARG A 109 2.63 3.62 5.25
CA ARG A 109 2.09 3.58 6.60
C ARG A 109 0.91 2.62 6.71
N GLY A 110 0.89 1.85 7.79
CA GLY A 110 -0.18 0.88 8.01
C GLY A 110 -0.08 -0.41 7.21
N TYR A 111 0.91 -0.58 6.34
CA TYR A 111 1.23 -1.82 5.63
C TYR A 111 2.44 -2.51 6.24
N GLY A 112 2.54 -3.83 6.04
CA GLY A 112 3.62 -4.62 6.61
C GLY A 112 3.73 -4.41 8.12
N GLU A 113 4.93 -4.07 8.57
CA GLU A 113 5.22 -3.75 9.97
C GLU A 113 5.23 -2.24 10.26
N ASN A 114 4.84 -1.39 9.28
CA ASN A 114 4.83 0.05 9.44
C ASN A 114 3.65 0.54 10.28
N SER A 115 3.94 1.48 11.17
CA SER A 115 2.93 2.14 12.00
C SER A 115 2.04 3.09 11.18
N GLY A 116 1.03 3.64 11.83
CA GLY A 116 0.07 4.55 11.20
C GLY A 116 -1.13 3.84 10.58
N LYS A 117 -1.99 4.62 9.92
CA LYS A 117 -3.20 4.13 9.24
C LYS A 117 -3.16 4.54 7.77
N PRO A 118 -3.57 3.64 6.85
CA PRO A 118 -3.70 3.97 5.44
C PRO A 118 -4.73 5.08 5.23
N THR A 119 -4.28 6.19 4.68
CA THR A 119 -5.14 7.31 4.30
C THR A 119 -4.52 8.01 3.09
N GLU A 120 -5.32 8.61 2.24
CA GLU A 120 -4.84 9.36 1.08
C GLU A 120 -3.83 10.44 1.49
N SER A 121 -4.20 11.30 2.44
CA SER A 121 -3.30 12.35 2.96
C SER A 121 -2.03 11.80 3.63
N GLY A 122 -2.10 10.60 4.19
CA GLY A 122 -0.92 9.90 4.72
C GLY A 122 0.02 9.47 3.60
N PHE A 123 -0.49 8.90 2.53
CA PHE A 123 0.32 8.42 1.41
C PHE A 123 1.05 9.55 0.67
N TYR A 124 0.46 10.76 0.57
CA TYR A 124 1.17 11.94 0.07
C TYR A 124 2.37 12.35 0.92
N LYS A 125 2.40 11.97 2.20
CA LYS A 125 3.54 12.21 3.08
C LYS A 125 4.55 11.07 3.08
N ASP A 126 4.12 9.90 2.62
CA ASP A 126 4.97 8.70 2.50
C ASP A 126 5.81 8.73 1.20
N GLY A 127 5.32 9.41 0.15
CA GLY A 127 6.01 9.63 -1.14
C GLY A 127 6.64 10.98 -1.23
#